data_ef256a86672d7bbaabb5a1adf48d11de
#
_entry.id   ef256a86672d7bbaabb5a1adf48d11de
#
_cell.length_a   1.000
_cell.length_b   1.000
_cell.length_c   1.000
_cell.angle_alpha   90.00
_cell.angle_beta   90.00
_cell.angle_gamma   90.00
#
_symmetry.space_group_name_H-M   'P 1'
#
loop_
_entity.id
_entity.type
_entity.pdbx_description
1 polymer ?
#
loop_
_entity_poly.entity_id
_entity_poly.type
_entity_poly.pdbx_seq_one_letter_code
_entity_poly.pdbx_strand_id
1 'polypeptide(L)'
;MILKLSKTKKMPCKSLSFPANKEVCKGMIDYVTKEMKDVCKGCYAKKGFYHMPNGKINRQDNYTLSKQDNFVETMIKEINNDLYFRWFDSGDIYSQEFLEKVLEVCKLTPTTNHWIPTKSRELFNQETWVLLEALPNVK
;
A
#
# COMPACT_ATOMS: atom_id res chain seq x y z
N MET A 1 -11.62 14.22 7.48
CA MET A 1 -10.72 13.39 6.65
C MET A 1 -11.25 11.96 6.67
N ILE A 2 -11.48 11.38 5.51
CA ILE A 2 -12.08 10.05 5.35
C ILE A 2 -11.17 9.20 4.45
N LEU A 3 -10.91 7.95 4.86
CA LEU A 3 -10.16 7.00 4.04
C LEU A 3 -10.95 6.68 2.77
N LYS A 4 -10.31 6.80 1.61
CA LYS A 4 -10.95 6.54 0.31
C LYS A 4 -10.17 5.49 -0.46
N LEU A 5 -10.78 4.33 -0.64
CA LEU A 5 -10.23 3.29 -1.50
C LEU A 5 -10.53 3.61 -2.97
N SER A 6 -9.56 3.34 -3.82
CA SER A 6 -9.69 3.51 -5.27
C SER A 6 -10.26 2.24 -5.91
N LYS A 7 -10.94 2.40 -7.03
CA LYS A 7 -11.38 1.28 -7.86
C LYS A 7 -10.95 1.58 -9.30
N THR A 8 -9.84 0.99 -9.72
CA THR A 8 -9.29 1.23 -11.05
C THR A 8 -9.99 0.37 -12.10
N LYS A 9 -10.04 0.85 -13.35
CA LYS A 9 -10.67 0.12 -14.45
C LYS A 9 -9.92 -1.18 -14.80
N LYS A 10 -8.62 -1.23 -14.53
CA LYS A 10 -7.75 -2.36 -14.89
C LYS A 10 -7.84 -3.54 -13.92
N MET A 11 -8.35 -3.29 -12.72
CA MET A 11 -8.44 -4.30 -11.67
C MET A 11 -9.87 -4.37 -11.15
N PRO A 12 -10.46 -5.57 -11.03
CA PRO A 12 -11.83 -5.73 -10.52
C PRO A 12 -11.91 -5.65 -9.00
N CYS A 13 -11.04 -4.88 -8.37
CA CYS A 13 -10.97 -4.78 -6.92
C CYS A 13 -10.63 -3.37 -6.46
N LYS A 14 -10.93 -3.12 -5.18
CA LYS A 14 -10.52 -1.87 -4.52
C LYS A 14 -9.02 -1.89 -4.26
N SER A 15 -8.43 -0.70 -4.16
CA SER A 15 -7.03 -0.54 -3.82
C SER A 15 -6.81 0.64 -2.88
N LEU A 16 -5.75 0.58 -2.09
CA LEU A 16 -5.29 1.69 -1.28
C LEU A 16 -4.26 2.49 -2.09
N SER A 17 -4.34 3.82 -1.99
CA SER A 17 -3.48 4.72 -2.76
C SER A 17 -2.83 5.73 -1.83
N PHE A 18 -1.49 5.81 -1.88
CA PHE A 18 -0.69 6.80 -1.17
C PHE A 18 0.08 7.66 -2.19
N PRO A 19 0.64 8.82 -1.76
CA PRO A 19 1.51 9.59 -2.64
C PRO A 19 2.74 8.76 -3.09
N ALA A 20 3.13 8.90 -4.36
CA ALA A 20 4.33 8.24 -4.88
C ALA A 20 5.52 9.20 -4.76
N ASN A 21 6.17 9.23 -3.61
CA ASN A 21 7.32 10.08 -3.32
C ASN A 21 8.32 9.36 -2.41
N LYS A 22 9.46 9.99 -2.14
CA LYS A 22 10.54 9.40 -1.32
C LYS A 22 10.13 9.12 0.13
N GLU A 23 9.20 9.89 0.67
CA GLU A 23 8.70 9.70 2.03
C GLU A 23 7.89 8.40 2.17
N VAL A 24 7.05 8.12 1.19
CA VAL A 24 6.17 6.94 1.17
C VAL A 24 6.85 5.75 0.51
N CYS A 25 7.47 5.96 -0.66
CA CYS A 25 8.13 4.90 -1.43
C CYS A 25 9.62 4.82 -1.06
N LYS A 26 9.94 4.52 0.18
CA LYS A 26 11.34 4.47 0.66
C LYS A 26 12.19 3.45 -0.09
N GLY A 27 11.58 2.40 -0.62
CA GLY A 27 12.27 1.39 -1.41
C GLY A 27 12.61 1.82 -2.84
N MET A 28 12.26 3.04 -3.27
CA MET A 28 12.59 3.53 -4.62
C MET A 28 14.08 3.79 -4.81
N ILE A 29 14.83 4.00 -3.74
CA ILE A 29 16.26 4.21 -3.77
C ILE A 29 16.97 2.89 -3.50
N ASP A 30 17.89 2.51 -4.38
CA ASP A 30 18.69 1.31 -4.19
C ASP A 30 19.60 1.48 -2.96
N TYR A 31 19.59 0.49 -2.09
CA TYR A 31 20.34 0.53 -0.82
C TYR A 31 21.86 0.60 -1.05
N VAL A 32 22.36 -0.10 -2.06
CA VAL A 32 23.80 -0.20 -2.36
C VAL A 32 24.29 1.00 -3.18
N THR A 33 23.61 1.28 -4.30
CA THR A 33 24.05 2.33 -5.23
C THR A 33 23.62 3.74 -4.82
N LYS A 34 22.62 3.85 -3.94
CA LYS A 34 21.99 5.11 -3.51
C LYS A 34 21.30 5.85 -4.65
N GLU A 35 21.05 5.18 -5.76
CA GLU A 35 20.34 5.72 -6.90
C GLU A 35 18.89 5.22 -6.95
N MET A 36 18.04 5.96 -7.68
CA MET A 36 16.64 5.54 -7.87
C MET A 36 16.60 4.25 -8.70
N LYS A 37 15.85 3.25 -8.23
CA LYS A 37 15.62 1.99 -8.95
C LYS A 37 14.98 2.26 -10.31
N ASP A 38 15.39 1.55 -11.35
CA ASP A 38 14.89 1.75 -12.72
C ASP A 38 13.39 1.61 -12.83
N VAL A 39 12.81 0.63 -12.14
CA VAL A 39 11.35 0.43 -12.10
C VAL A 39 10.60 1.63 -11.51
N CYS A 40 11.27 2.46 -10.69
CA CYS A 40 10.69 3.63 -10.06
C CYS A 40 10.88 4.91 -10.89
N LYS A 41 11.89 4.96 -11.76
CA LYS A 41 12.13 6.12 -12.65
C LYS A 41 10.96 6.36 -13.58
N GLY A 42 10.36 5.30 -14.11
CA GLY A 42 9.21 5.35 -15.00
C GLY A 42 7.87 5.07 -14.29
N CYS A 43 7.76 5.32 -12.98
CA CYS A 43 6.57 5.02 -12.21
C CYS A 43 5.33 5.74 -12.75
N TYR A 44 4.32 4.98 -13.17
CA TYR A 44 3.08 5.52 -13.72
C TYR A 44 2.31 6.38 -12.70
N ALA A 45 2.48 6.13 -11.41
CA ALA A 45 1.83 6.87 -10.33
C ALA A 45 2.32 8.32 -10.21
N LYS A 46 3.38 8.68 -10.93
CA LYS A 46 3.90 10.06 -11.02
C LYS A 46 3.39 10.81 -12.23
N LYS A 47 2.55 10.19 -13.06
CA LYS A 47 2.10 10.72 -14.35
C LYS A 47 0.59 10.66 -14.49
N GLY A 48 0.06 11.41 -15.48
CA GLY A 48 -1.34 11.33 -15.89
C GLY A 48 -2.32 11.71 -14.79
N PHE A 49 -3.37 10.92 -14.62
CA PHE A 49 -4.44 11.19 -13.64
C PHE A 49 -3.97 11.23 -12.20
N TYR A 50 -2.80 10.65 -11.88
CA TYR A 50 -2.24 10.71 -10.53
C TYR A 50 -1.78 12.13 -10.13
N HIS A 51 -1.67 13.06 -11.09
CA HIS A 51 -1.39 14.47 -10.82
C HIS A 51 -2.64 15.32 -10.60
N MET A 52 -3.84 14.76 -10.78
CA MET A 52 -5.10 15.50 -10.57
C MET A 52 -5.24 15.91 -9.10
N PRO A 53 -5.67 17.18 -8.82
CA PRO A 53 -5.70 17.70 -7.44
C PRO A 53 -6.49 16.85 -6.44
N ASN A 54 -7.70 16.40 -6.83
CA ASN A 54 -8.54 15.58 -5.94
C ASN A 54 -7.87 14.24 -5.61
N GLY A 55 -7.23 13.62 -6.59
CA GLY A 55 -6.50 12.38 -6.38
C GLY A 55 -5.31 12.55 -5.45
N LYS A 56 -4.58 13.66 -5.58
CA LYS A 56 -3.46 13.98 -4.69
C LYS A 56 -3.92 14.17 -3.25
N ILE A 57 -5.02 14.87 -3.03
CA ILE A 57 -5.60 15.09 -1.70
C ILE A 57 -6.01 13.76 -1.09
N ASN A 58 -6.72 12.92 -1.83
CA ASN A 58 -7.17 11.62 -1.35
C ASN A 58 -6.01 10.71 -0.97
N ARG A 59 -4.95 10.68 -1.77
CA ARG A 59 -3.76 9.90 -1.46
C ARG A 59 -3.04 10.40 -0.22
N GLN A 60 -2.92 11.72 -0.07
CA GLN A 60 -2.30 12.32 1.13
C GLN A 60 -3.15 12.05 2.37
N ASP A 61 -4.46 12.15 2.27
CA ASP A 61 -5.37 11.84 3.38
C ASP A 61 -5.26 10.37 3.78
N ASN A 62 -5.23 9.46 2.83
CA ASN A 62 -5.05 8.02 3.11
C ASN A 62 -3.74 7.76 3.85
N TYR A 63 -2.66 8.40 3.43
CA TYR A 63 -1.36 8.27 4.08
C TYR A 63 -1.41 8.77 5.52
N THR A 64 -2.00 9.94 5.74
CA THR A 64 -2.16 10.50 7.08
C THR A 64 -3.01 9.59 7.98
N LEU A 65 -4.13 9.09 7.46
CA LEU A 65 -5.02 8.20 8.19
C LEU A 65 -4.39 6.84 8.52
N SER A 66 -3.45 6.40 7.70
CA SER A 66 -2.76 5.13 7.95
C SER A 66 -1.92 5.13 9.23
N LYS A 67 -1.60 6.32 9.75
CA LYS A 67 -0.83 6.48 10.99
C LYS A 67 -1.71 6.45 12.25
N GLN A 68 -3.03 6.46 12.09
CA GLN A 68 -3.96 6.45 13.22
C GLN A 68 -4.18 5.03 13.76
N ASP A 69 -4.50 4.95 15.05
CA ASP A 69 -4.69 3.67 15.75
C ASP A 69 -5.87 2.87 15.19
N ASN A 70 -6.89 3.55 14.66
CA ASN A 70 -8.08 2.89 14.11
C ASN A 70 -7.96 2.51 12.63
N PHE A 71 -6.76 2.63 12.05
CA PHE A 71 -6.56 2.34 10.61
C PHE A 71 -6.94 0.89 10.27
N VAL A 72 -6.55 -0.08 11.09
CA VAL A 72 -6.83 -1.50 10.83
C VAL A 72 -8.34 -1.74 10.78
N GLU A 73 -9.08 -1.23 11.77
CA GLU A 73 -10.54 -1.37 11.84
C GLU A 73 -11.21 -0.71 10.64
N THR A 74 -10.76 0.48 10.27
CA THR A 74 -11.28 1.23 9.12
C THR A 74 -11.05 0.46 7.83
N MET A 75 -9.86 -0.12 7.65
CA MET A 75 -9.55 -0.92 6.46
C MET A 75 -10.43 -2.17 6.35
N ILE A 76 -10.62 -2.88 7.45
CA ILE A 76 -11.48 -4.07 7.48
C ILE A 76 -12.90 -3.71 7.04
N LYS A 77 -13.43 -2.61 7.56
CA LYS A 77 -14.74 -2.11 7.20
C LYS A 77 -14.84 -1.72 5.72
N GLU A 78 -13.84 -1.03 5.19
CA GLU A 78 -13.83 -0.57 3.80
C GLU A 78 -13.63 -1.72 2.80
N ILE A 79 -12.85 -2.73 3.16
CA ILE A 79 -12.69 -3.95 2.35
C ILE A 79 -14.00 -4.73 2.29
N ASN A 80 -14.74 -4.76 3.40
CA ASN A 80 -16.12 -5.30 3.49
C ASN A 80 -16.27 -6.68 2.86
N ASN A 81 -15.37 -7.61 3.18
CA ASN A 81 -15.36 -8.99 2.68
C ASN A 81 -15.26 -9.15 1.15
N ASP A 82 -14.80 -8.13 0.44
CA ASP A 82 -14.53 -8.24 -0.98
C ASP A 82 -13.56 -9.41 -1.24
N LEU A 83 -13.73 -10.09 -2.37
CA LEU A 83 -12.95 -11.27 -2.71
C LEU A 83 -11.47 -10.95 -2.95
N TYR A 84 -11.18 -9.77 -3.52
CA TYR A 84 -9.82 -9.32 -3.84
C TYR A 84 -9.58 -7.91 -3.35
N PHE A 85 -8.33 -7.64 -2.93
CA PHE A 85 -7.88 -6.31 -2.56
C PHE A 85 -6.42 -6.11 -2.98
N ARG A 86 -6.14 -4.95 -3.56
CA ARG A 86 -4.77 -4.53 -3.93
C ARG A 86 -4.30 -3.44 -2.98
N TRP A 87 -3.13 -3.61 -2.39
CA TRP A 87 -2.64 -2.64 -1.41
C TRP A 87 -2.09 -1.44 -2.15
N PHE A 88 -1.43 -1.29 -3.05
CA PHE A 88 -0.89 -0.02 -3.57
C PHE A 88 -1.03 0.07 -5.09
N ASP A 89 -2.00 0.81 -5.57
CA ASP A 89 -1.98 1.27 -6.96
C ASP A 89 -1.08 2.51 -7.12
N SER A 90 -0.78 3.19 -5.99
CA SER A 90 0.21 4.25 -5.87
C SER A 90 0.78 4.22 -4.45
N GLY A 91 2.08 4.51 -4.31
CA GLY A 91 2.76 4.48 -3.03
C GLY A 91 3.30 3.09 -2.66
N ASP A 92 3.78 2.96 -1.43
CA ASP A 92 4.36 1.71 -0.92
C ASP A 92 4.33 1.70 0.62
N ILE A 93 4.83 0.63 1.22
CA ILE A 93 5.01 0.51 2.66
C ILE A 93 6.12 1.47 3.09
N TYR A 94 5.81 2.33 4.06
CA TYR A 94 6.71 3.42 4.47
C TYR A 94 7.35 3.22 5.85
N SER A 95 6.88 2.25 6.64
CA SER A 95 7.45 1.98 7.97
C SER A 95 7.16 0.56 8.42
N GLN A 96 7.94 0.09 9.40
CA GLN A 96 7.70 -1.22 10.03
C GLN A 96 6.35 -1.25 10.75
N GLU A 97 5.97 -0.18 11.43
CA GLU A 97 4.65 -0.09 12.10
C GLU A 97 3.51 -0.25 11.11
N PHE A 98 3.61 0.39 9.94
CA PHE A 98 2.60 0.24 8.91
C PHE A 98 2.56 -1.18 8.33
N LEU A 99 3.72 -1.80 8.14
CA LEU A 99 3.80 -3.19 7.68
C LEU A 99 3.07 -4.13 8.65
N GLU A 100 3.23 -3.91 9.95
CA GLU A 100 2.51 -4.67 10.98
C GLU A 100 1.00 -4.46 10.91
N LYS A 101 0.55 -3.24 10.62
CA LYS A 101 -0.87 -2.95 10.38
C LYS A 101 -1.41 -3.69 9.16
N VAL A 102 -0.63 -3.75 8.09
CA VAL A 102 -0.98 -4.52 6.88
C VAL A 102 -1.15 -6.00 7.22
N LEU A 103 -0.22 -6.57 7.98
CA LEU A 103 -0.29 -7.95 8.45
C LEU A 103 -1.58 -8.19 9.24
N GLU A 104 -1.93 -7.30 10.15
CA GLU A 104 -3.14 -7.40 10.96
C GLU A 104 -4.41 -7.37 10.11
N VAL A 105 -4.49 -6.45 9.15
CA VAL A 105 -5.63 -6.38 8.22
C VAL A 105 -5.77 -7.69 7.44
N CYS A 106 -4.67 -8.25 6.93
CA CYS A 106 -4.70 -9.50 6.19
C CYS A 106 -5.15 -10.68 7.04
N LYS A 107 -4.70 -10.75 8.30
CA LYS A 107 -5.12 -11.79 9.25
C LYS A 107 -6.62 -11.71 9.55
N LEU A 108 -7.16 -10.51 9.70
CA LEU A 108 -8.55 -10.29 10.09
C LEU A 108 -9.52 -10.28 8.92
N THR A 109 -9.03 -10.45 7.69
CA THR A 109 -9.85 -10.57 6.48
C THR A 109 -9.53 -11.86 5.72
N PRO A 110 -9.73 -13.04 6.34
CA PRO A 110 -9.26 -14.31 5.75
C PRO A 110 -9.97 -14.69 4.44
N THR A 111 -11.14 -14.13 4.17
CA THR A 111 -11.89 -14.41 2.93
C THR A 111 -11.50 -13.49 1.77
N THR A 112 -10.69 -12.47 2.04
CA THR A 112 -10.19 -11.54 1.02
C THR A 112 -8.79 -11.96 0.59
N ASN A 113 -8.56 -12.05 -0.72
CA ASN A 113 -7.24 -12.31 -1.28
C ASN A 113 -6.52 -10.97 -1.47
N HIS A 114 -5.39 -10.81 -0.80
CA HIS A 114 -4.60 -9.58 -0.81
C HIS A 114 -3.41 -9.68 -1.76
N TRP A 115 -3.22 -8.67 -2.58
CA TRP A 115 -2.04 -8.50 -3.40
C TRP A 115 -1.25 -7.29 -2.92
N ILE A 116 0.03 -7.52 -2.60
CA ILE A 116 0.91 -6.49 -2.01
C ILE A 116 2.14 -6.29 -2.90
N PRO A 117 2.02 -5.50 -3.98
CA PRO A 117 3.21 -5.15 -4.78
C PRO A 117 4.06 -4.15 -4.01
N THR A 118 5.30 -4.50 -3.70
CA THR A 118 6.19 -3.64 -2.91
C THR A 118 7.62 -3.66 -3.43
N LYS A 119 8.29 -2.51 -3.30
CA LYS A 119 9.73 -2.34 -3.57
C LYS A 119 10.54 -2.15 -2.29
N SER A 120 9.89 -2.29 -1.11
CA SER A 120 10.47 -1.94 0.19
C SER A 120 10.85 -3.13 1.06
N ARG A 121 10.89 -4.35 0.51
CA ARG A 121 11.07 -5.58 1.30
C ARG A 121 12.35 -5.59 2.12
N GLU A 122 13.43 -5.11 1.55
CA GLU A 122 14.75 -5.14 2.21
C GLU A 122 14.93 -4.10 3.31
N LEU A 123 14.01 -3.14 3.43
CA LEU A 123 14.12 -2.04 4.39
C LEU A 123 13.50 -2.34 5.76
N PHE A 124 12.72 -3.41 5.85
CA PHE A 124 11.93 -3.69 7.04
C PHE A 124 12.18 -5.09 7.57
N ASN A 125 11.64 -5.39 8.74
CA ASN A 125 11.82 -6.64 9.45
C ASN A 125 11.42 -7.85 8.59
N GLN A 126 12.36 -8.77 8.36
CA GLN A 126 12.11 -9.98 7.56
C GLN A 126 11.10 -10.91 8.23
N GLU A 127 11.05 -10.94 9.55
CA GLU A 127 10.09 -11.76 10.29
C GLU A 127 8.65 -11.41 9.93
N THR A 128 8.33 -10.13 9.83
CA THR A 128 6.99 -9.68 9.43
C THR A 128 6.66 -10.11 7.99
N TRP A 129 7.63 -10.02 7.08
CA TRP A 129 7.44 -10.47 5.70
C TRP A 129 7.18 -11.98 5.62
N VAL A 130 7.90 -12.77 6.41
CA VAL A 130 7.69 -14.22 6.49
C VAL A 130 6.28 -14.53 6.99
N LEU A 131 5.80 -13.80 8.00
CA LEU A 131 4.44 -13.97 8.52
C LEU A 131 3.39 -13.63 7.45
N LEU A 132 3.59 -12.55 6.68
CA LEU A 132 2.69 -12.20 5.57
C LEU A 132 2.67 -13.29 4.50
N GLU A 133 3.82 -13.75 4.08
CA GLU A 133 3.94 -14.78 3.04
C GLU A 133 3.35 -16.13 3.48
N ALA A 134 3.31 -16.40 4.78
CA ALA A 134 2.70 -17.60 5.33
C ALA A 134 1.17 -17.57 5.32
N LEU A 135 0.55 -16.40 5.19
CA LEU A 135 -0.90 -16.29 5.11
C LEU A 135 -1.41 -16.79 3.75
N PRO A 136 -2.41 -17.70 3.73
CA PRO A 136 -2.89 -18.29 2.47
C PRO A 136 -3.58 -17.28 1.55
N ASN A 137 -4.03 -16.16 2.08
CA ASN A 137 -4.76 -15.12 1.35
C ASN A 137 -3.87 -13.92 0.94
N VAL A 138 -2.55 -14.04 1.03
CA VAL A 138 -1.60 -12.96 0.67
C VAL A 138 -0.67 -13.42 -0.45
N LYS A 139 -0.46 -12.49 -1.42
CA LYS A 139 0.50 -12.66 -2.51
C LYS A 139 1.31 -11.40 -2.77
#